data_477b86aaa3a27f267a24b2554bf62aa4
#
_entry.id   477b86aaa3a27f267a24b2554bf62aa4
#
_cell.length_a   1.000
_cell.length_b   1.000
_cell.length_c   1.000
_cell.angle_alpha   90.00
_cell.angle_beta   90.00
_cell.angle_gamma   90.00
#
_symmetry.space_group_name_H-M   'P 1'
#
loop_
_entity.id
_entity.type
_entity.pdbx_description
1 polymer ?
#
loop_
_entity_poly.entity_id
_entity_poly.type
_entity_poly.pdbx_seq_one_letter_code
_entity_poly.pdbx_strand_id
1 'polypeptide(L)'
;MDLSEQSERMQSFYNLKHDPFGTVVDAMVFSGAGGRYETAETIRHLLTYSHQDSLLIGPAGSGKRTLALQVLKLLEEQWRVAWIDSSDIESNSDLIKEIIGQLGLGIKVSNTSEELIELIVETVATRYQNEESFLIVVQYAERLSPEIIQVLQQIRQAADPVDYRIRQLWLSGDWSQLASQIHEDDWYVHPLDPLSDSDAEQYLKDRLVAAGNVGEAPFSAKDVTRLNHLAGGIPARLNDSASDYLISSTYKTTERKFDFPVPHAIAGVAALALVIIAILYQTNENKASDVTIESEQALLPMTE
;
A
#
# COMPACT_ATOMS: atom_id res chain seq x y z
N MET A 1 -11.15 21.98 -3.76
CA MET A 1 -10.05 21.61 -2.88
C MET A 1 -9.18 20.65 -3.69
N ASP A 2 -7.93 20.99 -3.88
CA ASP A 2 -7.01 20.20 -4.70
C ASP A 2 -6.62 18.91 -3.96
N LEU A 3 -6.30 17.82 -4.68
CA LEU A 3 -5.88 16.53 -4.09
C LEU A 3 -4.63 16.68 -3.22
N SER A 4 -3.72 17.60 -3.58
CA SER A 4 -2.52 17.90 -2.79
C SER A 4 -2.87 18.49 -1.42
N GLU A 5 -3.82 19.42 -1.36
CA GLU A 5 -4.28 20.08 -0.14
C GLU A 5 -4.99 19.08 0.82
N GLN A 6 -5.70 18.10 0.27
CA GLN A 6 -6.34 17.04 1.05
C GLN A 6 -5.31 16.09 1.66
N SER A 7 -4.28 15.72 0.89
CA SER A 7 -3.17 14.87 1.35
C SER A 7 -2.35 15.57 2.43
N GLU A 8 -1.99 16.83 2.26
CA GLU A 8 -1.27 17.62 3.28
C GLU A 8 -2.06 17.74 4.58
N ARG A 9 -3.36 17.98 4.49
CA ARG A 9 -4.25 18.03 5.65
C ARG A 9 -4.29 16.70 6.40
N MET A 10 -4.40 15.59 5.68
CA MET A 10 -4.40 14.24 6.24
C MET A 10 -3.07 13.95 6.92
N GLN A 11 -1.94 14.25 6.27
CA GLN A 11 -0.61 14.08 6.85
C GLN A 11 -0.45 14.87 8.15
N SER A 12 -0.85 16.15 8.16
CA SER A 12 -0.80 17.00 9.35
C SER A 12 -1.70 16.48 10.48
N PHE A 13 -2.91 16.00 10.17
CA PHE A 13 -3.87 15.49 11.13
C PHE A 13 -3.38 14.21 11.85
N TYR A 14 -2.76 13.29 11.08
CA TYR A 14 -2.23 12.03 11.61
C TYR A 14 -0.74 12.09 11.96
N ASN A 15 -0.12 13.27 11.86
CA ASN A 15 1.32 13.51 12.13
C ASN A 15 2.21 12.56 11.29
N LEU A 16 1.92 12.45 9.99
CA LEU A 16 2.67 11.65 9.04
C LEU A 16 3.71 12.49 8.31
N LYS A 17 4.84 11.89 7.97
CA LYS A 17 5.93 12.53 7.23
C LYS A 17 5.64 12.65 5.72
N HIS A 18 4.85 11.73 5.19
CA HIS A 18 4.40 11.67 3.80
C HIS A 18 3.09 10.89 3.72
N ASP A 19 2.46 10.89 2.53
CA ASP A 19 1.26 10.11 2.28
C ASP A 19 1.58 8.60 2.33
N PRO A 20 0.99 7.83 3.26
CA PRO A 20 1.26 6.40 3.38
C PRO A 20 0.74 5.58 2.20
N PHE A 21 -0.23 6.11 1.46
CA PHE A 21 -0.95 5.40 0.39
C PHE A 21 -0.76 6.04 -0.98
N GLY A 22 0.07 7.07 -1.08
CA GLY A 22 0.36 7.77 -2.33
C GLY A 22 0.97 6.85 -3.39
N THR A 23 0.81 7.28 -4.66
CA THR A 23 1.29 6.54 -5.85
C THR A 23 2.80 6.56 -6.03
N VAL A 24 3.51 7.47 -5.36
CA VAL A 24 4.96 7.41 -5.30
C VAL A 24 5.30 6.14 -4.54
N VAL A 25 5.46 5.08 -5.29
CA VAL A 25 5.92 3.79 -4.78
C VAL A 25 7.34 4.03 -4.32
N ASP A 26 7.46 4.44 -3.08
CA ASP A 26 8.73 4.36 -2.44
C ASP A 26 9.05 2.86 -2.35
N ALA A 27 9.96 2.42 -3.22
CA ALA A 27 10.49 1.07 -3.21
C ALA A 27 11.11 0.71 -1.84
N MET A 28 11.20 1.69 -0.93
CA MET A 28 11.62 1.52 0.45
C MET A 28 10.50 0.98 1.35
N VAL A 29 9.23 1.05 0.95
CA VAL A 29 8.10 0.55 1.75
C VAL A 29 7.60 -0.77 1.20
N PHE A 30 8.29 -1.85 1.55
CA PHE A 30 7.83 -3.20 1.26
C PHE A 30 7.12 -3.78 2.50
N SER A 31 5.87 -4.22 2.32
CA SER A 31 5.18 -5.03 3.34
C SER A 31 5.28 -6.51 3.00
N GLY A 32 5.69 -7.31 3.97
CA GLY A 32 5.72 -8.77 3.86
C GLY A 32 4.36 -9.45 4.00
N ALA A 33 3.28 -8.69 4.22
CA ALA A 33 1.94 -9.22 4.43
C ALA A 33 1.50 -10.15 3.28
N GLY A 34 0.73 -11.18 3.61
CA GLY A 34 0.25 -12.18 2.65
C GLY A 34 1.36 -13.04 2.05
N GLY A 35 2.37 -13.40 2.84
CA GLY A 35 3.47 -14.29 2.43
C GLY A 35 4.43 -13.69 1.39
N ARG A 36 4.39 -12.36 1.20
CA ARG A 36 5.19 -11.70 0.15
C ARG A 36 6.69 -11.71 0.44
N TYR A 37 7.06 -11.68 1.73
CA TYR A 37 8.47 -11.79 2.10
C TYR A 37 9.02 -13.17 1.79
N GLU A 38 8.29 -14.22 2.15
CA GLU A 38 8.63 -15.62 1.88
C GLU A 38 8.69 -15.89 0.38
N THR A 39 7.78 -15.31 -0.39
CA THR A 39 7.79 -15.39 -1.87
C THR A 39 9.05 -14.72 -2.43
N ALA A 40 9.44 -13.54 -1.94
CA ALA A 40 10.65 -12.85 -2.41
C ALA A 40 11.91 -13.67 -2.11
N GLU A 41 12.02 -14.26 -0.91
CA GLU A 41 13.13 -15.13 -0.53
C GLU A 41 13.16 -16.42 -1.36
N THR A 42 12.00 -17.01 -1.64
CA THR A 42 11.90 -18.19 -2.51
C THR A 42 12.37 -17.88 -3.92
N ILE A 43 11.93 -16.77 -4.50
CA ILE A 43 12.39 -16.33 -5.83
C ILE A 43 13.91 -16.11 -5.83
N ARG A 44 14.44 -15.38 -4.84
CA ARG A 44 15.89 -15.17 -4.69
C ARG A 44 16.63 -16.51 -4.66
N HIS A 45 16.15 -17.47 -3.87
CA HIS A 45 16.77 -18.80 -3.75
C HIS A 45 16.75 -19.54 -5.09
N LEU A 46 15.62 -19.54 -5.80
CA LEU A 46 15.49 -20.18 -7.10
C LEU A 46 16.41 -19.54 -8.15
N LEU A 47 16.46 -18.21 -8.22
CA LEU A 47 17.35 -17.49 -9.13
C LEU A 47 18.82 -17.82 -8.88
N THR A 48 19.21 -18.07 -7.62
CA THR A 48 20.60 -18.36 -7.25
C THR A 48 20.96 -19.82 -7.45
N TYR A 49 20.07 -20.77 -7.10
CA TYR A 49 20.43 -22.18 -6.95
C TYR A 49 19.64 -23.17 -7.82
N SER A 50 18.54 -22.74 -8.46
CA SER A 50 17.72 -23.62 -9.28
C SER A 50 18.04 -23.49 -10.77
N HIS A 51 17.54 -24.42 -11.58
CA HIS A 51 17.52 -24.37 -13.06
C HIS A 51 16.24 -23.69 -13.57
N GLN A 52 15.21 -23.54 -12.72
CA GLN A 52 13.95 -22.93 -13.10
C GLN A 52 14.03 -21.41 -13.00
N ASP A 53 13.43 -20.74 -13.94
CA ASP A 53 13.14 -19.31 -13.87
C ASP A 53 11.87 -19.05 -13.06
N SER A 54 11.59 -17.81 -12.74
CA SER A 54 10.45 -17.46 -11.88
C SER A 54 9.41 -16.64 -12.65
N LEU A 55 8.13 -17.01 -12.47
CA LEU A 55 6.99 -16.30 -13.03
C LEU A 55 6.06 -15.85 -11.91
N LEU A 56 5.96 -14.54 -11.73
CA LEU A 56 5.13 -13.91 -10.70
C LEU A 56 3.79 -13.50 -11.31
N ILE A 57 2.70 -14.11 -10.85
CA ILE A 57 1.36 -13.93 -11.41
C ILE A 57 0.43 -13.25 -10.42
N GLY A 58 -0.41 -12.36 -10.91
CA GLY A 58 -1.45 -11.73 -10.11
C GLY A 58 -2.10 -10.56 -10.84
N PRO A 59 -3.29 -10.13 -10.40
CA PRO A 59 -4.01 -9.05 -11.04
C PRO A 59 -3.24 -7.73 -11.00
N ALA A 60 -3.67 -6.75 -11.80
CA ALA A 60 -3.14 -5.40 -11.74
C ALA A 60 -3.27 -4.84 -10.30
N GLY A 61 -2.21 -4.23 -9.79
CA GLY A 61 -2.19 -3.70 -8.42
C GLY A 61 -1.91 -4.71 -7.31
N SER A 62 -1.67 -5.99 -7.61
CA SER A 62 -1.35 -7.02 -6.59
C SER A 62 0.02 -6.85 -5.92
N GLY A 63 0.89 -5.97 -6.45
CA GLY A 63 2.22 -5.72 -5.88
C GLY A 63 3.38 -6.46 -6.56
N LYS A 64 3.18 -7.07 -7.74
CA LYS A 64 4.23 -7.80 -8.49
C LYS A 64 5.53 -7.01 -8.64
N ARG A 65 5.43 -5.75 -9.14
CA ARG A 65 6.60 -4.88 -9.32
C ARG A 65 7.33 -4.62 -8.00
N THR A 66 6.59 -4.33 -6.93
CA THR A 66 7.15 -4.07 -5.60
C THR A 66 7.88 -5.30 -5.07
N LEU A 67 7.28 -6.50 -5.26
CA LEU A 67 7.90 -7.76 -4.85
C LEU A 67 9.16 -8.04 -5.67
N ALA A 68 9.14 -7.86 -7.00
CA ALA A 68 10.32 -8.02 -7.83
C ALA A 68 11.46 -7.07 -7.42
N LEU A 69 11.15 -5.79 -7.12
CA LEU A 69 12.12 -4.85 -6.57
C LEU A 69 12.68 -5.32 -5.21
N GLN A 70 11.87 -5.95 -4.38
CA GLN A 70 12.36 -6.55 -3.13
C GLN A 70 13.29 -7.74 -3.40
N VAL A 71 12.99 -8.59 -4.38
CA VAL A 71 13.90 -9.66 -4.81
C VAL A 71 15.25 -9.07 -5.21
N LEU A 72 15.26 -8.01 -6.03
CA LEU A 72 16.52 -7.37 -6.45
C LEU A 72 17.34 -6.81 -5.28
N LYS A 73 16.69 -6.32 -4.22
CA LYS A 73 17.39 -5.88 -3.00
C LYS A 73 18.01 -7.03 -2.21
N LEU A 74 17.47 -8.24 -2.35
CA LEU A 74 17.97 -9.45 -1.68
C LEU A 74 19.08 -10.15 -2.49
N LEU A 75 19.27 -9.80 -3.76
CA LEU A 75 20.37 -10.29 -4.59
C LEU A 75 21.68 -9.59 -4.21
N GLU A 76 22.78 -10.29 -4.36
CA GLU A 76 24.13 -9.78 -4.08
C GLU A 76 24.61 -8.82 -5.19
N GLU A 77 25.64 -8.02 -4.92
CA GLU A 77 26.11 -6.94 -5.82
C GLU A 77 26.62 -7.42 -7.19
N GLN A 78 27.03 -8.69 -7.29
CA GLN A 78 27.49 -9.29 -8.55
C GLN A 78 26.39 -9.50 -9.59
N TRP A 79 25.11 -9.35 -9.23
CA TRP A 79 24.01 -9.48 -10.16
C TRP A 79 23.87 -8.26 -11.07
N ARG A 80 23.91 -8.51 -12.39
CA ARG A 80 23.57 -7.55 -13.43
C ARG A 80 22.14 -7.74 -13.85
N VAL A 81 21.35 -6.68 -13.83
CA VAL A 81 19.91 -6.78 -14.05
C VAL A 81 19.51 -5.94 -15.26
N ALA A 82 18.78 -6.55 -16.18
CA ALA A 82 18.03 -5.86 -17.21
C ALA A 82 16.55 -5.88 -16.83
N TRP A 83 15.93 -4.70 -16.73
CA TRP A 83 14.50 -4.55 -16.46
C TRP A 83 13.78 -4.14 -17.73
N ILE A 84 13.06 -5.06 -18.33
CA ILE A 84 12.35 -4.88 -19.59
C ILE A 84 10.88 -4.58 -19.30
N ASP A 85 10.42 -3.40 -19.73
CA ASP A 85 8.97 -3.13 -19.79
C ASP A 85 8.48 -3.53 -21.19
N SER A 86 7.55 -4.47 -21.27
CA SER A 86 7.06 -4.99 -22.55
C SER A 86 6.34 -3.92 -23.37
N SER A 87 5.88 -2.84 -22.77
CA SER A 87 5.26 -1.72 -23.49
C SER A 87 6.24 -0.91 -24.34
N ASP A 88 7.53 -1.01 -24.05
CA ASP A 88 8.60 -0.29 -24.74
C ASP A 88 9.28 -1.13 -25.83
N ILE A 89 8.86 -2.40 -26.00
CA ILE A 89 9.46 -3.39 -26.89
C ILE A 89 8.55 -3.65 -28.09
N GLU A 90 8.95 -3.16 -29.26
CA GLU A 90 8.19 -3.33 -30.52
C GLU A 90 8.79 -4.42 -31.42
N SER A 91 10.07 -4.74 -31.26
CA SER A 91 10.77 -5.71 -32.09
C SER A 91 11.82 -6.52 -31.33
N ASN A 92 12.23 -7.67 -31.91
CA ASN A 92 13.34 -8.48 -31.41
C ASN A 92 14.64 -7.66 -31.26
N SER A 93 14.90 -6.76 -32.22
CA SER A 93 16.08 -5.88 -32.21
C SER A 93 16.02 -4.92 -30.99
N ASP A 94 14.85 -4.40 -30.64
CA ASP A 94 14.72 -3.47 -29.50
C ASP A 94 14.94 -4.23 -28.20
N LEU A 95 14.34 -5.42 -28.04
CA LEU A 95 14.59 -6.28 -26.90
C LEU A 95 16.08 -6.58 -26.70
N ILE A 96 16.74 -7.03 -27.75
CA ILE A 96 18.17 -7.41 -27.69
C ILE A 96 19.05 -6.20 -27.34
N LYS A 97 18.78 -5.03 -27.92
CA LYS A 97 19.50 -3.78 -27.61
C LYS A 97 19.33 -3.38 -26.16
N GLU A 98 18.10 -3.49 -25.67
CA GLU A 98 17.76 -3.14 -24.28
C GLU A 98 18.49 -4.08 -23.30
N ILE A 99 18.47 -5.39 -23.55
CA ILE A 99 19.21 -6.37 -22.77
C ILE A 99 20.72 -6.07 -22.77
N ILE A 100 21.33 -5.87 -23.94
CA ILE A 100 22.75 -5.57 -24.08
C ILE A 100 23.11 -4.29 -23.31
N GLY A 101 22.29 -3.24 -23.46
CA GLY A 101 22.49 -1.96 -22.82
C GLY A 101 22.41 -2.03 -21.30
N GLN A 102 21.33 -2.58 -20.76
CA GLN A 102 21.09 -2.63 -19.33
C GLN A 102 22.05 -3.60 -18.60
N LEU A 103 22.39 -4.74 -19.21
CA LEU A 103 23.40 -5.64 -18.64
C LEU A 103 24.84 -5.11 -18.80
N GLY A 104 25.02 -4.06 -19.58
CA GLY A 104 26.33 -3.43 -19.81
C GLY A 104 27.32 -4.37 -20.51
N LEU A 105 26.85 -5.17 -21.49
CA LEU A 105 27.68 -6.22 -22.12
C LEU A 105 28.76 -5.67 -23.07
N GLY A 106 28.65 -4.42 -23.51
CA GLY A 106 29.64 -3.80 -24.41
C GLY A 106 29.62 -4.32 -25.86
N ILE A 107 28.57 -5.03 -26.26
CA ILE A 107 28.38 -5.61 -27.58
C ILE A 107 27.94 -4.50 -28.56
N LYS A 108 28.54 -4.43 -29.74
CA LYS A 108 28.11 -3.52 -30.81
C LYS A 108 26.92 -4.12 -31.55
N VAL A 109 25.82 -3.39 -31.57
CA VAL A 109 24.58 -3.81 -32.22
C VAL A 109 24.62 -3.54 -33.73
N SER A 110 25.34 -4.37 -34.47
CA SER A 110 25.47 -4.24 -35.93
C SER A 110 25.15 -5.55 -36.67
N ASN A 111 24.83 -6.61 -35.96
CA ASN A 111 24.67 -7.97 -36.46
C ASN A 111 23.19 -8.40 -36.51
N THR A 112 22.92 -9.59 -37.05
CA THR A 112 21.59 -10.20 -37.01
C THR A 112 21.15 -10.55 -35.55
N SER A 113 19.89 -10.78 -35.32
CA SER A 113 19.38 -11.15 -33.98
C SER A 113 20.05 -12.43 -33.46
N GLU A 114 20.25 -13.42 -34.34
CA GLU A 114 20.86 -14.70 -33.99
C GLU A 114 22.32 -14.52 -33.57
N GLU A 115 23.11 -13.76 -34.35
CA GLU A 115 24.49 -13.45 -34.00
C GLU A 115 24.60 -12.64 -32.69
N LEU A 116 23.65 -11.75 -32.42
CA LEU A 116 23.63 -10.99 -31.17
C LEU A 116 23.29 -11.86 -29.97
N ILE A 117 22.41 -12.85 -30.11
CA ILE A 117 22.12 -13.84 -29.06
C ILE A 117 23.37 -14.66 -28.73
N GLU A 118 24.09 -15.15 -29.76
CA GLU A 118 25.35 -15.89 -29.56
C GLU A 118 26.38 -15.02 -28.81
N LEU A 119 26.56 -13.75 -29.22
CA LEU A 119 27.48 -12.81 -28.57
C LEU A 119 27.07 -12.51 -27.11
N ILE A 120 25.77 -12.40 -26.82
CA ILE A 120 25.27 -12.25 -25.45
C ILE A 120 25.71 -13.45 -24.60
N VAL A 121 25.46 -14.66 -25.09
CA VAL A 121 25.76 -15.90 -24.38
C VAL A 121 27.26 -16.05 -24.15
N GLU A 122 28.11 -15.81 -25.15
CA GLU A 122 29.56 -15.88 -25.03
C GLU A 122 30.10 -14.83 -24.04
N THR A 123 29.56 -13.61 -24.10
CA THR A 123 29.97 -12.54 -23.17
C THR A 123 29.59 -12.86 -21.75
N VAL A 124 28.36 -13.34 -21.52
CA VAL A 124 27.88 -13.77 -20.22
C VAL A 124 28.71 -14.94 -19.69
N ALA A 125 29.03 -15.94 -20.52
CA ALA A 125 29.88 -17.05 -20.13
C ALA A 125 31.26 -16.60 -19.62
N THR A 126 31.86 -15.66 -20.35
CA THR A 126 33.16 -15.11 -19.99
C THR A 126 33.10 -14.32 -18.68
N ARG A 127 32.04 -13.54 -18.47
CA ARG A 127 31.87 -12.69 -17.28
C ARG A 127 31.44 -13.48 -16.05
N TYR A 128 30.70 -14.59 -16.25
CA TYR A 128 30.36 -15.52 -15.18
C TYR A 128 31.60 -16.15 -14.52
N GLN A 129 32.66 -16.38 -15.29
CA GLN A 129 33.95 -16.84 -14.75
C GLN A 129 34.59 -15.82 -13.81
N ASN A 130 34.16 -14.55 -13.86
CA ASN A 130 34.53 -13.49 -12.95
C ASN A 130 33.45 -13.22 -11.87
N GLU A 131 32.63 -14.23 -11.58
CA GLU A 131 31.60 -14.22 -10.52
C GLU A 131 30.42 -13.27 -10.81
N GLU A 132 30.23 -12.76 -12.05
CA GLU A 132 29.04 -11.98 -12.39
C GLU A 132 27.83 -12.89 -12.71
N SER A 133 26.67 -12.52 -12.19
CA SER A 133 25.38 -13.18 -12.45
C SER A 133 24.44 -12.25 -13.24
N PHE A 134 23.51 -12.83 -14.01
CA PHE A 134 22.70 -12.05 -14.93
C PHE A 134 21.21 -12.39 -14.75
N LEU A 135 20.39 -11.33 -14.70
CA LEU A 135 18.93 -11.45 -14.56
C LEU A 135 18.22 -10.55 -15.57
N ILE A 136 17.26 -11.10 -16.28
CA ILE A 136 16.31 -10.35 -17.10
C ILE A 136 14.97 -10.36 -16.37
N VAL A 137 14.51 -9.19 -15.93
CA VAL A 137 13.17 -9.00 -15.39
C VAL A 137 12.26 -8.51 -16.50
N VAL A 138 11.14 -9.18 -16.74
CA VAL A 138 10.17 -8.81 -17.77
C VAL A 138 8.87 -8.39 -17.10
N GLN A 139 8.50 -7.12 -17.24
CA GLN A 139 7.24 -6.59 -16.74
C GLN A 139 6.16 -6.64 -17.82
N TYR A 140 4.93 -7.02 -17.45
CA TYR A 140 3.80 -7.24 -18.35
C TYR A 140 4.08 -8.30 -19.43
N ALA A 141 4.65 -9.44 -19.02
CA ALA A 141 5.06 -10.50 -19.92
C ALA A 141 3.91 -11.01 -20.84
N GLU A 142 2.67 -10.92 -20.37
CA GLU A 142 1.47 -11.25 -21.16
C GLU A 142 1.25 -10.37 -22.40
N ARG A 143 1.97 -9.26 -22.53
CA ARG A 143 1.86 -8.33 -23.67
C ARG A 143 2.90 -8.58 -24.75
N LEU A 144 3.89 -9.41 -24.47
CA LEU A 144 4.92 -9.75 -25.46
C LEU A 144 4.33 -10.56 -26.60
N SER A 145 4.81 -10.27 -27.81
CA SER A 145 4.49 -11.11 -28.98
C SER A 145 5.16 -12.48 -28.86
N PRO A 146 4.62 -13.52 -29.52
CA PRO A 146 5.24 -14.85 -29.55
C PRO A 146 6.70 -14.83 -30.03
N GLU A 147 7.02 -13.96 -30.99
CA GLU A 147 8.36 -13.83 -31.56
C GLU A 147 9.35 -13.29 -30.51
N ILE A 148 8.92 -12.32 -29.71
CA ILE A 148 9.74 -11.74 -28.62
C ILE A 148 9.93 -12.78 -27.50
N ILE A 149 8.89 -13.49 -27.13
CA ILE A 149 8.98 -14.60 -26.17
C ILE A 149 9.98 -15.66 -26.66
N GLN A 150 9.95 -16.00 -27.94
CA GLN A 150 10.89 -16.96 -28.53
C GLN A 150 12.34 -16.49 -28.38
N VAL A 151 12.64 -15.21 -28.58
CA VAL A 151 14.01 -14.66 -28.38
C VAL A 151 14.44 -14.82 -26.92
N LEU A 152 13.58 -14.51 -25.95
CA LEU A 152 13.90 -14.70 -24.53
C LEU A 152 14.18 -16.17 -24.19
N GLN A 153 13.41 -17.09 -24.77
CA GLN A 153 13.63 -18.54 -24.61
C GLN A 153 14.94 -18.99 -25.28
N GLN A 154 15.27 -18.48 -26.48
CA GLN A 154 16.54 -18.77 -27.16
C GLN A 154 17.74 -18.32 -26.30
N ILE A 155 17.70 -17.10 -25.72
CA ILE A 155 18.74 -16.60 -24.82
C ILE A 155 18.89 -17.55 -23.62
N ARG A 156 17.76 -17.99 -23.01
CA ARG A 156 17.76 -18.92 -21.90
C ARG A 156 18.38 -20.27 -22.27
N GLN A 157 17.91 -20.89 -23.36
CA GLN A 157 18.33 -22.22 -23.80
C GLN A 157 19.81 -22.24 -24.22
N ALA A 158 20.27 -21.21 -24.90
CA ALA A 158 21.65 -21.09 -25.32
C ALA A 158 22.62 -20.94 -24.13
N ALA A 159 22.14 -20.38 -23.01
CA ALA A 159 22.94 -20.21 -21.80
C ALA A 159 22.90 -21.45 -20.85
N ASP A 160 21.98 -22.39 -21.05
CA ASP A 160 21.71 -23.50 -20.11
C ASP A 160 22.77 -24.65 -20.10
N PRO A 161 23.50 -25.00 -21.17
CA PRO A 161 24.35 -26.20 -21.17
C PRO A 161 25.64 -26.11 -20.33
N VAL A 162 26.04 -24.95 -19.82
CA VAL A 162 27.42 -24.70 -19.34
C VAL A 162 27.48 -23.95 -18.00
N ASP A 163 26.69 -24.33 -17.00
CA ASP A 163 26.73 -23.79 -15.61
C ASP A 163 26.67 -22.26 -15.45
N TYR A 164 26.68 -21.47 -16.50
CA TYR A 164 26.39 -20.04 -16.46
C TYR A 164 25.01 -19.76 -17.01
N ARG A 165 24.26 -18.93 -16.34
CA ARG A 165 22.83 -18.76 -16.65
C ARG A 165 22.47 -17.30 -16.70
N ILE A 166 21.70 -16.95 -17.73
CA ILE A 166 20.91 -15.75 -17.72
C ILE A 166 19.56 -16.12 -17.12
N ARG A 167 19.33 -15.70 -15.89
CA ARG A 167 18.08 -15.96 -15.19
C ARG A 167 16.99 -15.04 -15.68
N GLN A 168 15.75 -15.50 -15.55
CA GLN A 168 14.58 -14.71 -15.91
C GLN A 168 13.57 -14.66 -14.76
N LEU A 169 13.02 -13.46 -14.54
CA LEU A 169 11.89 -13.22 -13.64
C LEU A 169 10.81 -12.47 -14.41
N TRP A 170 9.72 -13.15 -14.73
CA TRP A 170 8.62 -12.54 -15.45
C TRP A 170 7.48 -12.15 -14.53
N LEU A 171 6.87 -10.99 -14.79
CA LEU A 171 5.73 -10.44 -14.08
C LEU A 171 4.54 -10.41 -15.04
N SER A 172 3.49 -11.20 -14.76
CA SER A 172 2.33 -11.32 -15.64
C SER A 172 1.01 -11.12 -14.89
N GLY A 173 0.04 -10.55 -15.60
CA GLY A 173 -1.35 -10.45 -15.13
C GLY A 173 -2.14 -11.73 -15.37
N ASP A 174 -1.78 -12.49 -16.39
CA ASP A 174 -2.50 -13.68 -16.85
C ASP A 174 -1.54 -14.80 -17.25
N TRP A 175 -1.72 -15.98 -16.65
CA TRP A 175 -1.00 -17.18 -17.00
C TRP A 175 -1.43 -17.78 -18.34
N SER A 176 -2.73 -17.71 -18.65
CA SER A 176 -3.30 -18.44 -19.79
C SER A 176 -2.67 -18.07 -21.14
N GLN A 177 -2.25 -16.81 -21.30
CA GLN A 177 -1.60 -16.34 -22.52
C GLN A 177 -0.15 -16.84 -22.65
N LEU A 178 0.52 -17.09 -21.54
CA LEU A 178 1.91 -17.55 -21.51
C LEU A 178 2.02 -19.08 -21.54
N ALA A 179 1.07 -19.80 -20.95
CA ALA A 179 1.10 -21.25 -20.79
C ALA A 179 1.27 -22.02 -22.09
N SER A 180 0.79 -21.48 -23.22
CA SER A 180 0.95 -22.11 -24.54
C SER A 180 2.30 -21.80 -25.21
N GLN A 181 3.10 -20.90 -24.65
CA GLN A 181 4.30 -20.36 -25.28
C GLN A 181 5.58 -20.71 -24.49
N ILE A 182 5.46 -21.18 -23.26
CA ILE A 182 6.60 -21.54 -22.41
C ILE A 182 6.44 -22.97 -21.91
N HIS A 183 7.55 -23.66 -21.66
CA HIS A 183 7.54 -25.00 -21.06
C HIS A 183 7.37 -24.89 -19.54
N GLU A 184 6.32 -25.49 -19.01
CA GLU A 184 5.95 -25.38 -17.59
C GLU A 184 7.07 -25.86 -16.66
N ASP A 185 7.79 -26.91 -17.03
CA ASP A 185 8.91 -27.47 -16.26
C ASP A 185 10.10 -26.49 -16.07
N ASP A 186 10.21 -25.50 -16.95
CA ASP A 186 11.28 -24.49 -16.93
C ASP A 186 11.00 -23.36 -15.96
N TRP A 187 9.77 -23.25 -15.45
CA TRP A 187 9.30 -22.11 -14.69
C TRP A 187 8.71 -22.52 -13.35
N TYR A 188 9.06 -21.76 -12.31
CA TYR A 188 8.34 -21.81 -11.04
C TYR A 188 7.35 -20.66 -10.97
N VAL A 189 6.07 -21.02 -10.82
CA VAL A 189 4.98 -20.04 -10.80
C VAL A 189 4.68 -19.61 -9.37
N HIS A 190 4.72 -18.29 -9.13
CA HIS A 190 4.41 -17.67 -7.86
C HIS A 190 3.11 -16.86 -7.97
N PRO A 191 1.96 -17.39 -7.56
CA PRO A 191 0.73 -16.62 -7.53
C PRO A 191 0.76 -15.60 -6.38
N LEU A 192 0.33 -14.36 -6.66
CA LEU A 192 0.06 -13.37 -5.63
C LEU A 192 -1.43 -13.36 -5.32
N ASP A 193 -1.79 -14.07 -4.28
CA ASP A 193 -3.15 -14.14 -3.79
C ASP A 193 -3.63 -12.79 -3.21
N PRO A 194 -4.95 -12.52 -3.25
CA PRO A 194 -5.54 -11.41 -2.55
C PRO A 194 -5.21 -11.43 -1.05
N LEU A 195 -5.02 -10.26 -0.45
CA LEU A 195 -4.79 -10.13 0.99
C LEU A 195 -6.02 -10.61 1.78
N SER A 196 -5.81 -11.47 2.77
CA SER A 196 -6.81 -11.73 3.82
C SER A 196 -7.03 -10.48 4.68
N ASP A 197 -8.03 -10.47 5.55
CA ASP A 197 -8.26 -9.33 6.44
C ASP A 197 -7.10 -9.11 7.42
N SER A 198 -6.49 -10.18 7.91
CA SER A 198 -5.30 -10.09 8.76
C SER A 198 -4.09 -9.56 8.01
N ASP A 199 -3.91 -9.96 6.74
CA ASP A 199 -2.82 -9.45 5.90
C ASP A 199 -3.04 -7.99 5.53
N ALA A 200 -4.29 -7.59 5.27
CA ALA A 200 -4.65 -6.21 5.00
C ALA A 200 -4.40 -5.30 6.22
N GLU A 201 -4.70 -5.78 7.43
CA GLU A 201 -4.38 -5.06 8.67
C GLU A 201 -2.87 -4.85 8.81
N GLN A 202 -2.08 -5.89 8.64
CA GLN A 202 -0.62 -5.80 8.70
C GLN A 202 -0.09 -4.87 7.60
N TYR A 203 -0.58 -5.01 6.37
CA TYR A 203 -0.21 -4.17 5.23
C TYR A 203 -0.44 -2.67 5.51
N LEU A 204 -1.64 -2.31 5.96
CA LEU A 204 -1.98 -0.92 6.29
C LEU A 204 -1.11 -0.37 7.42
N LYS A 205 -0.85 -1.18 8.44
CA LYS A 205 0.04 -0.83 9.54
C LYS A 205 1.48 -0.58 9.08
N ASP A 206 2.04 -1.46 8.25
CA ASP A 206 3.39 -1.30 7.71
C ASP A 206 3.52 0.01 6.92
N ARG A 207 2.52 0.34 6.09
CA ARG A 207 2.47 1.58 5.31
C ARG A 207 2.43 2.82 6.21
N LEU A 208 1.61 2.80 7.26
CA LEU A 208 1.51 3.90 8.23
C LEU A 208 2.81 4.07 9.01
N VAL A 209 3.41 2.98 9.48
CA VAL A 209 4.69 3.01 10.20
C VAL A 209 5.79 3.60 9.32
N ALA A 210 5.86 3.19 8.07
CA ALA A 210 6.82 3.74 7.11
C ALA A 210 6.60 5.24 6.87
N ALA A 211 5.35 5.71 6.88
CA ALA A 211 5.01 7.13 6.81
C ALA A 211 5.25 7.91 8.11
N GLY A 212 5.76 7.25 9.16
CA GLY A 212 6.12 7.87 10.43
C GLY A 212 5.04 7.84 11.49
N ASN A 213 3.98 7.05 11.33
CA ASN A 213 3.00 6.85 12.39
C ASN A 213 3.64 6.13 13.58
N VAL A 214 3.57 6.74 14.78
CA VAL A 214 4.11 6.18 16.04
C VAL A 214 2.98 5.75 16.99
N GLY A 215 1.71 6.02 16.65
CA GLY A 215 0.53 5.71 17.44
C GLY A 215 -0.21 4.45 16.98
N GLU A 216 -1.41 4.28 17.54
CA GLU A 216 -2.33 3.26 17.05
C GLU A 216 -2.75 3.55 15.60
N ALA A 217 -2.94 2.51 14.81
CA ALA A 217 -3.45 2.66 13.46
C ALA A 217 -4.86 3.28 13.50
N PRO A 218 -5.16 4.26 12.63
CA PRO A 218 -6.46 4.95 12.62
C PRO A 218 -7.63 4.11 12.07
N PHE A 219 -7.41 2.81 11.88
CA PHE A 219 -8.38 1.86 11.38
C PHE A 219 -8.79 0.88 12.46
N SER A 220 -10.09 0.75 12.74
CA SER A 220 -10.58 -0.39 13.54
C SER A 220 -10.54 -1.68 12.71
N ALA A 221 -10.54 -2.84 13.36
CA ALA A 221 -10.62 -4.13 12.66
C ALA A 221 -11.83 -4.20 11.70
N LYS A 222 -12.97 -3.62 12.08
CA LYS A 222 -14.15 -3.52 11.22
C LYS A 222 -13.93 -2.63 9.99
N ASP A 223 -13.18 -1.55 10.14
CA ASP A 223 -12.83 -0.69 9.01
C ASP A 223 -11.89 -1.43 8.05
N VAL A 224 -10.88 -2.13 8.56
CA VAL A 224 -9.97 -2.95 7.75
C VAL A 224 -10.73 -3.98 6.94
N THR A 225 -11.58 -4.81 7.58
CA THR A 225 -12.40 -5.80 6.85
C THR A 225 -13.25 -5.15 5.76
N ARG A 226 -13.88 -4.01 6.05
CA ARG A 226 -14.68 -3.29 5.04
C ARG A 226 -13.84 -2.77 3.88
N LEU A 227 -12.71 -2.14 4.16
CA LEU A 227 -11.81 -1.59 3.14
C LEU A 227 -11.21 -2.71 2.29
N ASN A 228 -10.78 -3.81 2.91
CA ASN A 228 -10.24 -4.96 2.21
C ASN A 228 -11.27 -5.64 1.30
N HIS A 229 -12.50 -5.78 1.78
CA HIS A 229 -13.60 -6.32 0.96
C HIS A 229 -13.89 -5.43 -0.27
N LEU A 230 -13.92 -4.10 -0.11
CA LEU A 230 -14.07 -3.16 -1.23
C LEU A 230 -12.90 -3.25 -2.23
N ALA A 231 -11.69 -3.43 -1.72
CA ALA A 231 -10.48 -3.58 -2.52
C ALA A 231 -10.37 -4.96 -3.20
N GLY A 232 -11.15 -5.95 -2.77
CA GLY A 232 -11.02 -7.35 -3.21
C GLY A 232 -9.67 -7.97 -2.85
N GLY A 233 -9.05 -7.53 -1.75
CA GLY A 233 -7.72 -7.98 -1.31
C GLY A 233 -6.56 -7.45 -2.16
N ILE A 234 -6.79 -6.50 -3.06
CA ILE A 234 -5.76 -5.98 -3.97
C ILE A 234 -5.09 -4.75 -3.33
N PRO A 235 -3.75 -4.78 -3.07
CA PRO A 235 -3.03 -3.73 -2.38
C PRO A 235 -3.23 -2.32 -2.96
N ALA A 236 -3.21 -2.16 -4.28
CA ALA A 236 -3.39 -0.85 -4.90
C ALA A 236 -4.79 -0.27 -4.59
N ARG A 237 -5.84 -1.08 -4.72
CA ARG A 237 -7.21 -0.67 -4.40
C ARG A 237 -7.41 -0.43 -2.90
N LEU A 238 -6.70 -1.20 -2.07
CA LEU A 238 -6.71 -1.01 -0.62
C LEU A 238 -6.06 0.32 -0.24
N ASN A 239 -4.98 0.72 -0.92
CA ASN A 239 -4.37 2.03 -0.76
C ASN A 239 -5.36 3.17 -1.08
N ASP A 240 -6.03 3.10 -2.23
CA ASP A 240 -7.02 4.11 -2.62
C ASP A 240 -8.14 4.21 -1.57
N SER A 241 -8.71 3.07 -1.17
CA SER A 241 -9.77 3.01 -0.17
C SER A 241 -9.33 3.51 1.21
N ALA A 242 -8.10 3.21 1.62
CA ALA A 242 -7.54 3.65 2.89
C ALA A 242 -7.24 5.16 2.90
N SER A 243 -6.70 5.69 1.80
CA SER A 243 -6.49 7.12 1.62
C SER A 243 -7.80 7.90 1.74
N ASP A 244 -8.84 7.49 1.01
CA ASP A 244 -10.17 8.09 1.05
C ASP A 244 -10.77 8.05 2.46
N TYR A 245 -10.60 6.93 3.17
CA TYR A 245 -11.06 6.80 4.55
C TYR A 245 -10.35 7.79 5.48
N LEU A 246 -9.02 7.90 5.41
CA LEU A 246 -8.24 8.82 6.25
C LEU A 246 -8.65 10.27 5.96
N ILE A 247 -8.71 10.67 4.69
CA ILE A 247 -9.13 12.00 4.27
C ILE A 247 -10.52 12.32 4.83
N SER A 248 -11.50 11.43 4.63
CA SER A 248 -12.88 11.65 5.11
C SER A 248 -12.96 11.76 6.65
N SER A 249 -12.12 11.03 7.35
CA SER A 249 -12.08 11.04 8.82
C SER A 249 -11.55 12.36 9.40
N THR A 250 -10.68 13.07 8.66
CA THR A 250 -10.22 14.42 9.07
C THR A 250 -11.36 15.43 9.14
N TYR A 251 -12.37 15.30 8.28
CA TYR A 251 -13.54 16.20 8.25
C TYR A 251 -14.52 15.87 9.37
N LYS A 252 -14.83 14.58 9.60
CA LYS A 252 -15.78 14.14 10.64
C LYS A 252 -15.35 14.54 12.06
N THR A 253 -14.05 14.49 12.32
CA THR A 253 -13.51 14.84 13.66
C THR A 253 -13.54 16.34 13.90
N THR A 254 -13.44 17.17 12.87
CA THR A 254 -13.52 18.63 12.99
C THR A 254 -14.94 19.08 13.34
N GLU A 255 -15.97 18.39 12.89
CA GLU A 255 -17.37 18.70 13.22
C GLU A 255 -17.79 18.26 14.62
N ARG A 256 -17.09 17.30 15.26
CA ARG A 256 -17.45 16.77 16.60
C ARG A 256 -16.84 17.52 17.78
N LYS A 257 -15.95 18.48 17.59
CA LYS A 257 -15.43 19.32 18.66
C LYS A 257 -16.33 20.51 18.99
N PHE A 258 -17.65 20.29 19.15
CA PHE A 258 -18.42 21.10 20.06
C PHE A 258 -18.23 20.54 21.47
N ASP A 259 -17.14 20.93 22.11
CA ASP A 259 -16.94 20.75 23.54
C ASP A 259 -17.99 21.63 24.23
N PHE A 260 -19.18 21.10 24.47
CA PHE A 260 -20.15 21.73 25.36
C PHE A 260 -19.49 21.75 26.74
N PRO A 261 -19.22 22.92 27.30
CA PRO A 261 -18.62 22.98 28.64
C PRO A 261 -19.68 22.51 29.65
N VAL A 262 -19.84 21.20 29.78
CA VAL A 262 -20.76 20.55 30.71
C VAL A 262 -20.71 21.17 32.14
N PRO A 263 -19.52 21.52 32.70
CA PRO A 263 -19.47 22.14 33.99
C PRO A 263 -20.14 23.56 34.03
N HIS A 264 -20.09 24.32 32.94
CA HIS A 264 -20.75 25.62 32.85
C HIS A 264 -22.27 25.52 32.65
N ALA A 265 -22.73 24.50 31.93
CA ALA A 265 -24.16 24.21 31.80
C ALA A 265 -24.77 23.79 33.14
N ILE A 266 -24.08 22.94 33.91
CA ILE A 266 -24.49 22.53 35.26
C ILE A 266 -24.51 23.72 36.20
N ALA A 267 -23.49 24.59 36.18
CA ALA A 267 -23.45 25.79 36.99
C ALA A 267 -24.58 26.78 36.65
N GLY A 268 -24.92 26.94 35.37
CA GLY A 268 -26.06 27.73 34.91
C GLY A 268 -27.40 27.22 35.41
N VAL A 269 -27.64 25.92 35.34
CA VAL A 269 -28.87 25.25 35.85
C VAL A 269 -28.96 25.40 37.37
N ALA A 270 -27.86 25.21 38.09
CA ALA A 270 -27.82 25.41 39.57
C ALA A 270 -28.09 26.85 39.96
N ALA A 271 -27.56 27.83 39.27
CA ALA A 271 -27.81 29.26 39.52
C ALA A 271 -29.29 29.59 39.24
N LEU A 272 -29.87 29.09 38.19
CA LEU A 272 -31.29 29.29 37.86
C LEU A 272 -32.21 28.68 38.94
N ALA A 273 -31.88 27.50 39.45
CA ALA A 273 -32.60 26.84 40.52
C ALA A 273 -32.55 27.66 41.83
N LEU A 274 -31.39 28.23 42.17
CA LEU A 274 -31.24 29.10 43.37
C LEU A 274 -32.06 30.38 43.22
N VAL A 275 -32.11 31.00 42.03
CA VAL A 275 -32.97 32.20 41.79
C VAL A 275 -34.46 31.84 41.95
N ILE A 276 -34.89 30.70 41.44
CA ILE A 276 -36.28 30.23 41.59
C ILE A 276 -36.62 29.99 43.07
N ILE A 277 -35.74 29.37 43.85
CA ILE A 277 -35.88 29.15 45.29
C ILE A 277 -35.96 30.48 46.01
N ALA A 278 -35.13 31.45 45.69
CA ALA A 278 -35.15 32.79 46.34
C ALA A 278 -36.48 33.51 46.07
N ILE A 279 -37.00 33.46 44.83
CA ILE A 279 -38.29 34.05 44.47
C ILE A 279 -39.45 33.36 45.24
N LEU A 280 -39.42 32.06 45.36
CA LEU A 280 -40.44 31.31 46.11
C LEU A 280 -40.39 31.64 47.63
N TYR A 281 -39.19 31.85 48.16
CA TYR A 281 -39.00 32.22 49.55
C TYR A 281 -39.54 33.63 49.81
N GLN A 282 -39.25 34.62 48.97
CA GLN A 282 -39.79 35.97 49.07
C GLN A 282 -41.32 36.04 48.92
N THR A 283 -41.91 35.25 48.04
CA THR A 283 -43.37 35.18 47.92
C THR A 283 -44.05 34.52 49.12
N ASN A 284 -43.36 33.65 49.82
CA ASN A 284 -43.89 33.02 51.04
C ASN A 284 -43.82 33.96 52.26
N GLU A 285 -42.72 34.76 52.37
CA GLU A 285 -42.63 35.80 53.44
C GLU A 285 -43.67 36.92 53.26
N ASN A 286 -43.92 37.38 52.03
CA ASN A 286 -44.95 38.36 51.76
C ASN A 286 -46.38 37.82 52.10
N LYS A 287 -46.65 36.55 51.92
CA LYS A 287 -47.93 35.92 52.34
C LYS A 287 -48.06 35.81 53.87
N ALA A 288 -46.92 35.56 54.56
CA ALA A 288 -46.93 35.51 56.04
C ALA A 288 -47.13 36.89 56.66
N SER A 289 -46.65 37.97 56.01
CA SER A 289 -46.81 39.35 56.48
C SER A 289 -48.26 39.82 56.28
N ASP A 290 -48.94 39.49 55.16
CA ASP A 290 -50.34 39.86 54.94
C ASP A 290 -51.32 39.18 55.92
N VAL A 291 -51.03 37.91 56.34
CA VAL A 291 -51.85 37.20 57.32
C VAL A 291 -51.72 37.83 58.71
N THR A 292 -50.58 38.43 59.04
CA THR A 292 -50.34 39.07 60.36
C THR A 292 -51.05 40.42 60.46
N ILE A 293 -51.20 41.16 59.33
CA ILE A 293 -51.91 42.48 59.32
C ILE A 293 -53.42 42.31 59.43
N GLU A 294 -54.02 41.23 58.86
CA GLU A 294 -55.48 40.99 58.99
C GLU A 294 -55.89 40.50 60.38
N SER A 295 -55.02 39.90 61.16
CA SER A 295 -55.30 39.47 62.53
C SER A 295 -55.25 40.59 63.57
N GLU A 296 -54.56 41.72 63.28
CA GLU A 296 -54.41 42.85 64.23
C GLU A 296 -55.55 43.88 64.08
N GLN A 297 -56.32 43.89 63.02
CA GLN A 297 -57.50 44.75 62.83
C GLN A 297 -58.81 44.19 63.41
N ALA A 298 -58.81 42.97 63.90
CA ALA A 298 -60.03 42.31 64.48
C ALA A 298 -60.16 42.45 65.99
N LEU A 299 -59.34 43.19 66.70
CA LEU A 299 -59.37 43.37 68.16
C LEU A 299 -59.42 44.90 68.58
N LEU A 300 -60.48 45.57 68.22
CA LEU A 300 -60.90 46.77 68.85
C LEU A 300 -62.27 46.59 69.53
N PRO A 301 -62.40 46.85 70.82
CA PRO A 301 -63.67 46.69 71.53
C PRO A 301 -64.62 47.79 71.24
N MET A 302 -65.89 47.49 70.97
CA MET A 302 -66.99 48.48 71.05
C MET A 302 -67.28 48.81 72.50
N THR A 303 -67.10 50.03 72.91
CA THR A 303 -67.72 50.60 74.13
C THR A 303 -68.67 51.70 73.74
N GLU A 304 -69.93 51.49 74.13
CA GLU A 304 -71.08 52.35 74.27
C GLU A 304 -71.33 53.45 73.25
#